data_cd0278597437709e8e2d8ee56ff35046
#
_entry.id   cd0278597437709e8e2d8ee56ff35046
#
_cell.length_a   1.000
_cell.length_b   1.000
_cell.length_c   1.000
_cell.angle_alpha   90.00
_cell.angle_beta   90.00
_cell.angle_gamma   90.00
#
_symmetry.space_group_name_H-M   'P 1'
#
loop_
_entity.id
_entity.type
_entity.pdbx_description
1 polymer ?
#
loop_
_entity_poly.entity_id
_entity_poly.type
_entity_poly.pdbx_seq_one_letter_code
_entity_poly.pdbx_strand_id
1 'polypeptide(L)'
;MILYTVECFMVFLHKDEEERKGIYIRQNILMFAFHFCSFMVICFETGKISYLLFYAIQQMVLYMAVVLYKWLYPKTNGLIVNNMCMLMSISFVILTRLDYSKAVKQFMIGSTSLVVALIIPFFIRNIKLLKNLKWVYAVAGILLLGVVYILGSTTYGSKISYSIGGLSFQPAEFVKLIFVFFVASALYQSHSITEVLFTSIVAAVHVGIQVLNKDLGSALIFFVIYLFMVFVATKNIIYLALGLSAGAGAAVFAYHFFSHIQVRVQAFIDPWSVIDSAGYQITQSLFAISSAGMWGLGLFQGTPNTIPFVEDDFIFSAIVEEMGIIFGICLLLVCVSIFIMIMIISSDLGNGFYGLIAFGLGICYIFQVFLTVGGGTKFIPLTGVTLPMVSYGGSSILTTLVMFAIIEGLYMIREDEAAKAKKRREELIRKKKEKRRKEKLRKKKLREKRASEEYYEDDILAYEDDSYEYKDEKPARKKASHVNKDARPPYSKTAHTYEEVKYKHEVDLYEYEEDPYDYDPDRQGYDGDIHAYEEDPQAEDDDIDIRVSNDFELEDYTTIYYNEEEHEEEQRRKEKKKKKI
;
A
#
# COMPACT_ATOMS: atom_id res chain seq x y z
N MET A 1 7.56 26.04 5.35
CA MET A 1 7.31 24.98 4.35
C MET A 1 8.54 24.13 4.06
N ILE A 2 9.73 24.70 3.75
CA ILE A 2 10.93 23.93 3.41
C ILE A 2 11.22 22.83 4.45
N LEU A 3 11.32 23.21 5.74
CA LEU A 3 11.58 22.24 6.82
C LEU A 3 10.50 21.16 6.90
N TYR A 4 9.22 21.54 6.75
CA TYR A 4 8.12 20.58 6.73
C TYR A 4 8.24 19.58 5.59
N THR A 5 8.57 20.06 4.40
CA THR A 5 8.78 19.21 3.22
C THR A 5 9.95 18.26 3.40
N VAL A 6 11.07 18.73 3.96
CA VAL A 6 12.20 17.84 4.30
C VAL A 6 11.76 16.73 5.26
N GLU A 7 11.02 17.05 6.32
CA GLU A 7 10.48 16.06 7.25
C GLU A 7 9.54 15.04 6.57
N CYS A 8 8.79 15.43 5.53
CA CYS A 8 7.96 14.49 4.76
C CYS A 8 8.81 13.41 4.07
N PHE A 9 9.96 13.78 3.48
CA PHE A 9 10.83 12.83 2.80
C PHE A 9 11.73 12.06 3.78
N MET A 10 12.05 12.61 4.94
CA MET A 10 12.79 11.90 5.99
C MET A 10 12.04 10.66 6.49
N VAL A 11 10.70 10.65 6.46
CA VAL A 11 9.88 9.46 6.82
C VAL A 11 10.25 8.23 6.00
N PHE A 12 10.60 8.40 4.71
CA PHE A 12 10.94 7.30 3.82
C PHE A 12 12.35 6.73 4.07
N LEU A 13 13.24 7.54 4.64
CA LEU A 13 14.63 7.14 4.93
C LEU A 13 14.75 6.37 6.26
N HIS A 14 13.84 6.62 7.21
CA HIS A 14 13.88 6.01 8.53
C HIS A 14 12.94 4.79 8.59
N LYS A 15 13.48 3.62 8.95
CA LYS A 15 12.70 2.37 9.09
C LYS A 15 12.16 2.17 10.51
N ASP A 16 12.79 2.78 11.51
CA ASP A 16 12.41 2.64 12.91
C ASP A 16 11.15 3.47 13.23
N GLU A 17 10.18 2.84 13.91
CA GLU A 17 8.93 3.50 14.33
C GLU A 17 9.16 4.63 15.32
N GLU A 18 10.12 4.52 16.23
CA GLU A 18 10.41 5.57 17.21
C GLU A 18 10.99 6.82 16.55
N GLU A 19 11.88 6.66 15.57
CA GLU A 19 12.42 7.76 14.78
C GLU A 19 11.31 8.46 13.97
N ARG A 20 10.43 7.68 13.34
CA ARG A 20 9.26 8.23 12.62
C ARG A 20 8.31 9.00 13.53
N LYS A 21 8.09 8.56 14.77
CA LYS A 21 7.27 9.32 15.74
C LYS A 21 7.85 10.70 16.00
N GLY A 22 9.18 10.80 16.14
CA GLY A 22 9.88 12.08 16.28
C GLY A 22 9.66 13.01 15.08
N ILE A 23 9.74 12.46 13.84
CA ILE A 23 9.48 13.21 12.61
C ILE A 23 8.02 13.72 12.60
N TYR A 24 7.04 12.88 12.90
CA TYR A 24 5.62 13.29 12.93
C TYR A 24 5.33 14.38 13.95
N ILE A 25 6.01 14.39 15.10
CA ILE A 25 5.88 15.46 16.09
C ILE A 25 6.44 16.77 15.51
N ARG A 26 7.63 16.76 14.89
CA ARG A 26 8.21 17.96 14.25
C ARG A 26 7.33 18.50 13.13
N GLN A 27 6.75 17.62 12.28
CA GLN A 27 5.77 18.01 11.26
C GLN A 27 4.58 18.73 11.88
N ASN A 28 3.99 18.21 12.95
CA ASN A 28 2.86 18.87 13.62
C ASN A 28 3.25 20.23 14.19
N ILE A 29 4.41 20.35 14.83
CA ILE A 29 4.90 21.64 15.35
C ILE A 29 5.05 22.65 14.20
N LEU A 30 5.67 22.25 13.09
CA LEU A 30 5.87 23.12 11.93
C LEU A 30 4.54 23.55 11.28
N MET A 31 3.57 22.62 11.17
CA MET A 31 2.23 22.89 10.66
C MET A 31 1.48 23.92 11.53
N PHE A 32 1.46 23.70 12.85
CA PHE A 32 0.80 24.60 13.78
C PHE A 32 1.48 25.97 13.85
N ALA A 33 2.81 26.01 13.78
CA ALA A 33 3.56 27.26 13.70
C ALA A 33 3.27 28.02 12.41
N PHE A 34 3.22 27.35 11.25
CA PHE A 34 2.84 27.94 9.98
C PHE A 34 1.44 28.56 10.06
N HIS A 35 0.46 27.80 10.53
CA HIS A 35 -0.93 28.25 10.66
C HIS A 35 -1.04 29.45 11.60
N PHE A 36 -0.36 29.41 12.74
CA PHE A 36 -0.32 30.53 13.69
C PHE A 36 0.27 31.80 13.07
N CYS A 37 1.49 31.71 12.50
CA CYS A 37 2.16 32.86 11.92
C CYS A 37 1.35 33.49 10.80
N SER A 38 0.74 32.68 9.92
CA SER A 38 -0.08 33.16 8.83
C SER A 38 -1.33 33.90 9.33
N PHE A 39 -2.03 33.35 10.33
CA PHE A 39 -3.20 34.05 10.92
C PHE A 39 -2.83 35.28 11.72
N MET A 40 -1.65 35.35 12.34
CA MET A 40 -1.17 36.60 12.94
C MET A 40 -1.00 37.69 11.89
N VAL A 41 -0.45 37.39 10.72
CA VAL A 41 -0.36 38.35 9.61
C VAL A 41 -1.77 38.79 9.16
N ILE A 42 -2.71 37.83 8.97
CA ILE A 42 -4.09 38.14 8.60
C ILE A 42 -4.75 39.07 9.64
N CYS A 43 -4.55 38.81 10.93
CA CYS A 43 -5.11 39.67 11.99
C CYS A 43 -4.51 41.08 12.01
N PHE A 44 -3.20 41.22 11.80
CA PHE A 44 -2.53 42.52 11.75
C PHE A 44 -2.97 43.34 10.54
N GLU A 45 -3.04 42.74 9.35
CA GLU A 45 -3.44 43.43 8.11
C GLU A 45 -4.93 43.83 8.12
N THR A 46 -5.80 42.98 8.68
CA THR A 46 -7.24 43.23 8.70
C THR A 46 -7.70 44.06 9.88
N GLY A 47 -6.93 44.10 10.98
CA GLY A 47 -7.30 44.76 12.24
C GLY A 47 -8.51 44.14 12.96
N LYS A 48 -8.98 42.96 12.55
CA LYS A 48 -10.20 42.31 13.04
C LYS A 48 -9.91 41.15 13.99
N ILE A 49 -10.29 41.28 15.24
CA ILE A 49 -10.09 40.26 16.26
C ILE A 49 -10.89 38.95 15.98
N SER A 50 -11.95 39.03 15.15
CA SER A 50 -12.75 37.87 14.74
C SER A 50 -11.95 36.80 14.00
N TYR A 51 -10.90 37.20 13.30
CA TYR A 51 -9.99 36.26 12.63
C TYR A 51 -9.16 35.43 13.63
N LEU A 52 -8.83 36.00 14.80
CA LEU A 52 -8.13 35.26 15.85
C LEU A 52 -9.02 34.19 16.47
N LEU A 53 -10.33 34.49 16.67
CA LEU A 53 -11.29 33.50 17.12
C LEU A 53 -11.45 32.37 16.08
N PHE A 54 -11.55 32.75 14.80
CA PHE A 54 -11.66 31.78 13.70
C PHE A 54 -10.42 30.89 13.61
N TYR A 55 -9.21 31.46 13.75
CA TYR A 55 -7.96 30.73 13.90
C TYR A 55 -8.01 29.70 15.05
N ALA A 56 -8.42 30.14 16.23
CA ALA A 56 -8.44 29.28 17.42
C ALA A 56 -9.34 28.04 17.22
N ILE A 57 -10.50 28.22 16.58
CA ILE A 57 -11.43 27.12 16.28
C ILE A 57 -10.81 26.18 15.22
N GLN A 58 -10.19 26.71 14.17
CA GLN A 58 -9.50 25.89 13.16
C GLN A 58 -8.35 25.09 13.77
N GLN A 59 -7.53 25.73 14.60
CA GLN A 59 -6.42 25.12 15.30
C GLN A 59 -6.89 23.95 16.17
N MET A 60 -8.00 24.14 16.90
CA MET A 60 -8.60 23.09 17.73
C MET A 60 -9.08 21.92 16.87
N VAL A 61 -9.73 22.14 15.72
CA VAL A 61 -10.20 21.10 14.83
C VAL A 61 -9.03 20.30 14.23
N LEU A 62 -7.98 20.98 13.76
CA LEU A 62 -6.78 20.32 13.22
C LEU A 62 -6.07 19.48 14.30
N TYR A 63 -5.93 20.02 15.51
CA TYR A 63 -5.36 19.28 16.64
C TYR A 63 -6.20 18.04 16.98
N MET A 64 -7.52 18.22 17.08
CA MET A 64 -8.44 17.10 17.34
C MET A 64 -8.39 16.04 16.24
N ALA A 65 -8.25 16.43 14.98
CA ALA A 65 -8.10 15.46 13.88
C ALA A 65 -6.87 14.57 14.08
N VAL A 66 -5.69 15.17 14.35
CA VAL A 66 -4.45 14.40 14.61
C VAL A 66 -4.59 13.48 15.83
N VAL A 67 -5.20 13.99 16.92
CA VAL A 67 -5.37 13.20 18.15
C VAL A 67 -6.37 12.06 17.95
N LEU A 68 -7.54 12.34 17.33
CA LEU A 68 -8.59 11.34 17.13
C LEU A 68 -8.15 10.21 16.20
N TYR A 69 -7.44 10.52 15.10
CA TYR A 69 -6.89 9.48 14.24
C TYR A 69 -5.95 8.54 15.02
N LYS A 70 -5.02 9.08 15.81
CA LYS A 70 -4.09 8.28 16.62
C LYS A 70 -4.79 7.49 17.74
N TRP A 71 -5.83 8.07 18.35
CA TRP A 71 -6.57 7.42 19.44
C TRP A 71 -7.49 6.31 18.96
N LEU A 72 -8.25 6.56 17.87
CA LEU A 72 -9.17 5.58 17.29
C LEU A 72 -8.43 4.47 16.54
N TYR A 73 -7.34 4.83 15.88
CA TYR A 73 -6.59 3.96 14.99
C TYR A 73 -5.07 4.02 15.28
N PRO A 74 -4.56 3.28 16.28
CA PRO A 74 -3.14 3.31 16.64
C PRO A 74 -2.18 2.91 15.51
N LYS A 75 -2.68 2.22 14.48
CA LYS A 75 -1.92 1.77 13.31
C LYS A 75 -2.08 2.68 12.08
N THR A 76 -2.49 3.95 12.23
CA THR A 76 -2.60 4.89 11.10
C THR A 76 -1.25 5.36 10.61
N ASN A 77 -1.20 5.79 9.35
CA ASN A 77 -0.03 6.40 8.77
C ASN A 77 0.08 7.89 9.17
N GLY A 78 1.03 8.20 10.05
CA GLY A 78 1.23 9.56 10.53
C GLY A 78 1.55 10.58 9.44
N LEU A 79 2.22 10.18 8.34
CA LEU A 79 2.54 11.08 7.23
C LEU A 79 1.28 11.55 6.48
N ILE A 80 0.36 10.62 6.17
CA ILE A 80 -0.88 10.97 5.45
C ILE A 80 -1.76 11.88 6.31
N VAL A 81 -1.93 11.56 7.60
CA VAL A 81 -2.73 12.38 8.52
C VAL A 81 -2.14 13.79 8.68
N ASN A 82 -0.83 13.91 8.89
CA ASN A 82 -0.18 15.21 9.05
C ASN A 82 -0.24 16.04 7.77
N ASN A 83 0.01 15.42 6.60
CA ASN A 83 -0.06 16.12 5.32
C ASN A 83 -1.50 16.54 4.97
N MET A 84 -2.49 15.71 5.29
CA MET A 84 -3.92 16.07 5.19
C MET A 84 -4.22 17.33 6.00
N CYS A 85 -3.79 17.38 7.26
CA CYS A 85 -3.97 18.55 8.12
C CYS A 85 -3.19 19.78 7.63
N MET A 86 -1.97 19.58 7.08
CA MET A 86 -1.16 20.66 6.51
C MET A 86 -1.81 21.28 5.28
N LEU A 87 -2.33 20.48 4.35
CA LEU A 87 -3.04 20.97 3.18
C LEU A 87 -4.32 21.73 3.57
N MET A 88 -5.07 21.23 4.57
CA MET A 88 -6.21 21.97 5.14
C MET A 88 -5.79 23.30 5.77
N SER A 89 -4.69 23.32 6.51
CA SER A 89 -4.14 24.55 7.11
C SER A 89 -3.81 25.59 6.04
N ILE A 90 -3.16 25.19 4.94
CA ILE A 90 -2.88 26.07 3.80
C ILE A 90 -4.19 26.57 3.17
N SER A 91 -5.16 25.68 2.94
CA SER A 91 -6.49 26.05 2.44
C SER A 91 -7.15 27.12 3.31
N PHE A 92 -7.17 26.91 4.62
CA PHE A 92 -7.80 27.84 5.55
C PHE A 92 -7.13 29.21 5.54
N VAL A 93 -5.81 29.27 5.48
CA VAL A 93 -5.05 30.53 5.40
C VAL A 93 -5.39 31.28 4.10
N ILE A 94 -5.23 30.62 2.96
CA ILE A 94 -5.41 31.26 1.65
C ILE A 94 -6.85 31.66 1.39
N LEU A 95 -7.83 30.81 1.70
CA LEU A 95 -9.24 31.14 1.54
C LEU A 95 -9.67 32.28 2.47
N THR A 96 -9.15 32.31 3.71
CA THR A 96 -9.43 33.43 4.63
C THR A 96 -8.89 34.75 4.08
N ARG A 97 -7.75 34.71 3.38
CA ARG A 97 -7.16 35.86 2.70
C ARG A 97 -7.98 36.31 1.47
N LEU A 98 -8.46 35.33 0.67
CA LEU A 98 -9.20 35.63 -0.58
C LEU A 98 -10.66 36.03 -0.32
N ASP A 99 -11.40 35.21 0.43
CA ASP A 99 -12.81 35.40 0.76
C ASP A 99 -13.17 34.73 2.10
N TYR A 100 -13.36 35.53 3.12
CA TYR A 100 -13.71 35.07 4.47
C TYR A 100 -15.01 34.24 4.51
N SER A 101 -16.02 34.59 3.72
CA SER A 101 -17.30 33.88 3.68
C SER A 101 -17.12 32.47 3.11
N LYS A 102 -16.32 32.32 2.05
CA LYS A 102 -15.94 31.01 1.48
C LYS A 102 -15.07 30.19 2.44
N ALA A 103 -14.12 30.85 3.12
CA ALA A 103 -13.30 30.21 4.15
C ALA A 103 -14.14 29.61 5.28
N VAL A 104 -15.15 30.34 5.79
CA VAL A 104 -16.06 29.82 6.83
C VAL A 104 -16.88 28.65 6.31
N LYS A 105 -17.42 28.71 5.09
CA LYS A 105 -18.14 27.58 4.48
C LYS A 105 -17.25 26.36 4.29
N GLN A 106 -16.04 26.55 3.75
CA GLN A 106 -15.04 25.47 3.57
C GLN A 106 -14.67 24.82 4.90
N PHE A 107 -14.45 25.63 5.94
CA PHE A 107 -14.15 25.15 7.28
C PHE A 107 -15.31 24.30 7.86
N MET A 108 -16.56 24.75 7.73
CA MET A 108 -17.72 23.99 8.20
C MET A 108 -17.85 22.63 7.47
N ILE A 109 -17.74 22.65 6.14
CA ILE A 109 -17.82 21.44 5.34
C ILE A 109 -16.63 20.50 5.66
N GLY A 110 -15.41 21.03 5.71
CA GLY A 110 -14.20 20.26 6.02
C GLY A 110 -14.25 19.62 7.41
N SER A 111 -14.70 20.36 8.43
CA SER A 111 -14.84 19.84 9.79
C SER A 111 -15.89 18.72 9.88
N THR A 112 -17.04 18.89 9.22
CA THR A 112 -18.08 17.84 9.14
C THR A 112 -17.56 16.62 8.37
N SER A 113 -16.83 16.85 7.27
CA SER A 113 -16.23 15.79 6.45
C SER A 113 -15.16 15.00 7.20
N LEU A 114 -14.39 15.63 8.09
CA LEU A 114 -13.43 14.96 8.97
C LEU A 114 -14.13 13.95 9.90
N VAL A 115 -15.31 14.31 10.45
CA VAL A 115 -16.08 13.39 11.28
C VAL A 115 -16.54 12.18 10.47
N VAL A 116 -17.00 12.38 9.24
CA VAL A 116 -17.36 11.30 8.33
C VAL A 116 -16.13 10.43 7.99
N ALA A 117 -15.00 11.06 7.70
CA ALA A 117 -13.76 10.40 7.36
C ALA A 117 -13.24 9.50 8.49
N LEU A 118 -13.43 9.87 9.77
CA LEU A 118 -13.03 9.04 10.91
C LEU A 118 -13.75 7.68 10.98
N ILE A 119 -14.91 7.53 10.35
CA ILE A 119 -15.69 6.28 10.39
C ILE A 119 -15.25 5.30 9.30
N ILE A 120 -14.75 5.80 8.17
CA ILE A 120 -14.47 5.03 6.96
C ILE A 120 -13.39 3.95 7.13
N PRO A 121 -12.26 4.20 7.82
CA PRO A 121 -11.24 3.17 8.00
C PRO A 121 -11.77 1.90 8.68
N PHE A 122 -12.72 2.06 9.61
CA PHE A 122 -13.39 0.92 10.24
C PHE A 122 -14.16 0.07 9.23
N PHE A 123 -14.91 0.70 8.31
CA PHE A 123 -15.67 -0.03 7.29
C PHE A 123 -14.75 -0.74 6.28
N ILE A 124 -13.72 -0.06 5.79
CA ILE A 124 -12.76 -0.63 4.83
C ILE A 124 -12.07 -1.87 5.42
N ARG A 125 -11.66 -1.81 6.69
CA ARG A 125 -10.99 -2.92 7.37
C ARG A 125 -11.91 -4.14 7.61
N ASN A 126 -13.21 -3.92 7.87
CA ASN A 126 -14.10 -4.98 8.33
C ASN A 126 -15.02 -5.57 7.24
N ILE A 127 -15.32 -4.83 6.16
CA ILE A 127 -16.28 -5.26 5.15
C ILE A 127 -15.59 -6.01 4.01
N LYS A 128 -15.59 -7.35 4.08
CA LYS A 128 -15.05 -8.22 3.03
C LYS A 128 -15.91 -8.29 1.75
N LEU A 129 -17.16 -7.83 1.82
CA LEU A 129 -18.10 -7.89 0.70
C LEU A 129 -17.75 -6.91 -0.44
N LEU A 130 -16.99 -5.85 -0.14
CA LEU A 130 -16.63 -4.79 -1.10
C LEU A 130 -16.05 -5.33 -2.41
N LYS A 131 -15.28 -6.40 -2.37
CA LYS A 131 -14.65 -7.01 -3.55
C LYS A 131 -15.63 -7.64 -4.56
N ASN A 132 -16.86 -7.96 -4.14
CA ASN A 132 -17.83 -8.68 -4.95
C ASN A 132 -18.94 -7.79 -5.54
N LEU A 133 -18.85 -6.46 -5.36
CA LEU A 133 -19.92 -5.51 -5.70
C LEU A 133 -19.71 -4.82 -7.07
N LYS A 134 -18.97 -5.43 -8.03
CA LYS A 134 -18.63 -4.80 -9.31
C LYS A 134 -19.85 -4.21 -10.04
N TRP A 135 -20.97 -4.93 -10.08
CA TRP A 135 -22.20 -4.45 -10.74
C TRP A 135 -22.85 -3.28 -10.00
N VAL A 136 -22.81 -3.30 -8.67
CA VAL A 136 -23.35 -2.21 -7.85
C VAL A 136 -22.56 -0.92 -8.09
N TYR A 137 -21.23 -1.01 -8.12
CA TYR A 137 -20.37 0.15 -8.41
C TYR A 137 -20.59 0.67 -9.84
N ALA A 138 -20.64 -0.21 -10.84
CA ALA A 138 -20.88 0.18 -12.23
C ALA A 138 -22.20 0.93 -12.39
N VAL A 139 -23.30 0.36 -11.88
CA VAL A 139 -24.65 0.94 -12.01
C VAL A 139 -24.77 2.22 -11.19
N ALA A 140 -24.28 2.23 -9.94
CA ALA A 140 -24.33 3.42 -9.09
C ALA A 140 -23.56 4.60 -9.70
N GLY A 141 -22.35 4.35 -10.26
CA GLY A 141 -21.57 5.39 -10.92
C GLY A 141 -22.30 5.98 -12.12
N ILE A 142 -22.80 5.14 -13.03
CA ILE A 142 -23.53 5.58 -14.23
C ILE A 142 -24.81 6.34 -13.85
N LEU A 143 -25.59 5.83 -12.88
CA LEU A 143 -26.83 6.49 -12.44
C LEU A 143 -26.55 7.86 -11.83
N LEU A 144 -25.56 7.96 -10.93
CA LEU A 144 -25.22 9.24 -10.30
C LEU A 144 -24.78 10.30 -11.32
N LEU A 145 -23.97 9.90 -12.33
CA LEU A 145 -23.56 10.81 -13.41
C LEU A 145 -24.72 11.12 -14.37
N GLY A 146 -25.56 10.13 -14.69
CA GLY A 146 -26.72 10.30 -15.57
C GLY A 146 -27.78 11.23 -14.97
N VAL A 147 -28.02 11.12 -13.67
CA VAL A 147 -28.94 12.03 -12.97
C VAL A 147 -28.46 13.47 -13.03
N VAL A 148 -27.13 13.72 -12.93
CA VAL A 148 -26.57 15.09 -13.12
C VAL A 148 -26.84 15.62 -14.53
N TYR A 149 -26.70 14.76 -15.55
CA TYR A 149 -26.98 15.15 -16.93
C TYR A 149 -28.42 15.66 -17.12
N ILE A 150 -29.38 14.99 -16.45
CA ILE A 150 -30.81 15.33 -16.56
C ILE A 150 -31.20 16.50 -15.68
N LEU A 151 -30.83 16.48 -14.38
CA LEU A 151 -31.33 17.38 -13.35
C LEU A 151 -30.32 18.42 -12.88
N GLY A 152 -29.05 18.35 -13.32
CA GLY A 152 -28.00 19.27 -12.89
C GLY A 152 -28.24 20.70 -13.28
N SER A 153 -27.87 21.64 -12.41
CA SER A 153 -27.86 23.06 -12.70
C SER A 153 -26.72 23.40 -13.66
N THR A 154 -26.99 24.26 -14.62
CA THR A 154 -25.95 24.76 -15.53
C THR A 154 -25.15 25.85 -14.86
N THR A 155 -23.90 25.59 -14.54
CA THR A 155 -22.96 26.55 -14.00
C THR A 155 -21.85 26.77 -15.03
N TYR A 156 -21.68 28.00 -15.49
CA TYR A 156 -20.69 28.35 -16.53
C TYR A 156 -20.76 27.51 -17.82
N GLY A 157 -21.97 27.12 -18.22
CA GLY A 157 -22.21 26.34 -19.45
C GLY A 157 -21.98 24.82 -19.30
N SER A 158 -21.63 24.33 -18.11
CA SER A 158 -21.48 22.92 -17.80
C SER A 158 -22.49 22.46 -16.75
N LYS A 159 -23.03 21.24 -16.92
CA LYS A 159 -23.93 20.63 -15.92
C LYS A 159 -23.10 19.72 -15.02
N ILE A 160 -22.59 20.25 -13.91
CA ILE A 160 -21.65 19.53 -13.05
C ILE A 160 -22.14 19.33 -11.62
N SER A 161 -23.14 20.10 -11.18
CA SER A 161 -23.54 20.10 -9.77
C SER A 161 -25.05 20.31 -9.58
N TYR A 162 -25.51 19.94 -8.38
CA TYR A 162 -26.81 20.34 -7.84
C TYR A 162 -26.62 21.39 -6.77
N SER A 163 -27.53 22.34 -6.69
CA SER A 163 -27.62 23.23 -5.54
C SER A 163 -28.73 22.77 -4.61
N ILE A 164 -28.37 22.33 -3.41
CA ILE A 164 -29.31 21.89 -2.36
C ILE A 164 -29.06 22.76 -1.13
N GLY A 165 -30.05 23.63 -0.78
CA GLY A 165 -29.94 24.46 0.43
C GLY A 165 -28.75 25.41 0.42
N GLY A 166 -28.30 25.88 -0.75
CA GLY A 166 -27.14 26.79 -0.89
C GLY A 166 -25.76 26.08 -0.86
N LEU A 167 -25.75 24.76 -0.80
CA LEU A 167 -24.54 23.93 -0.97
C LEU A 167 -24.52 23.33 -2.38
N SER A 168 -23.40 23.47 -3.07
CA SER A 168 -23.18 22.83 -4.37
C SER A 168 -22.65 21.42 -4.15
N PHE A 169 -23.36 20.41 -4.65
CA PHE A 169 -22.97 19.01 -4.62
C PHE A 169 -22.59 18.54 -6.03
N GLN A 170 -21.35 18.11 -6.20
CA GLN A 170 -20.81 17.62 -7.46
C GLN A 170 -20.63 16.09 -7.43
N PRO A 171 -21.56 15.29 -7.99
CA PRO A 171 -21.51 13.83 -7.94
C PRO A 171 -20.28 13.23 -8.59
N ALA A 172 -19.70 13.85 -9.63
CA ALA A 172 -18.47 13.38 -10.28
C ALA A 172 -17.33 13.16 -9.28
N GLU A 173 -17.23 14.00 -8.24
CA GLU A 173 -16.24 13.85 -7.18
C GLU A 173 -16.36 12.51 -6.45
N PHE A 174 -17.57 12.10 -6.08
CA PHE A 174 -17.84 10.82 -5.41
C PHE A 174 -17.72 9.63 -6.35
N VAL A 175 -18.18 9.82 -7.60
CA VAL A 175 -18.13 8.73 -8.58
C VAL A 175 -16.71 8.34 -8.93
N LYS A 176 -15.72 9.24 -8.84
CA LYS A 176 -14.29 8.87 -8.98
C LYS A 176 -13.90 7.74 -8.03
N LEU A 177 -14.32 7.81 -6.75
CA LEU A 177 -14.05 6.75 -5.78
C LEU A 177 -14.78 5.45 -6.13
N ILE A 178 -16.08 5.55 -6.42
CA ILE A 178 -16.91 4.39 -6.83
C ILE A 178 -16.32 3.72 -8.07
N PHE A 179 -15.83 4.49 -9.01
CA PHE A 179 -15.20 4.01 -10.25
C PHE A 179 -13.91 3.23 -9.98
N VAL A 180 -13.05 3.70 -9.06
CA VAL A 180 -11.87 2.95 -8.64
C VAL A 180 -12.27 1.60 -8.03
N PHE A 181 -13.29 1.56 -7.16
CA PHE A 181 -13.82 0.32 -6.61
C PHE A 181 -14.40 -0.60 -7.69
N PHE A 182 -15.08 -0.04 -8.69
CA PHE A 182 -15.58 -0.78 -9.84
C PHE A 182 -14.45 -1.48 -10.59
N VAL A 183 -13.45 -0.72 -11.04
CA VAL A 183 -12.33 -1.25 -11.83
C VAL A 183 -11.54 -2.29 -11.03
N ALA A 184 -11.25 -2.00 -9.76
CA ALA A 184 -10.58 -2.94 -8.88
C ALA A 184 -11.37 -4.24 -8.68
N SER A 185 -12.70 -4.15 -8.44
CA SER A 185 -13.57 -5.31 -8.27
C SER A 185 -13.72 -6.15 -9.54
N ALA A 186 -13.64 -5.53 -10.72
CA ALA A 186 -13.73 -6.21 -11.99
C ALA A 186 -12.43 -6.95 -12.36
N LEU A 187 -11.26 -6.35 -12.05
CA LEU A 187 -9.97 -6.84 -12.57
C LEU A 187 -9.14 -7.66 -11.58
N TYR A 188 -9.46 -7.69 -10.25
CA TYR A 188 -8.60 -8.38 -9.28
C TYR A 188 -8.59 -9.91 -9.38
N GLN A 189 -9.66 -10.53 -9.93
CA GLN A 189 -9.79 -11.99 -10.03
C GLN A 189 -9.52 -12.55 -11.42
N SER A 190 -9.75 -11.75 -12.48
CA SER A 190 -9.63 -12.21 -13.85
C SER A 190 -9.10 -11.11 -14.74
N HIS A 191 -8.07 -11.44 -15.49
CA HIS A 191 -7.47 -10.56 -16.50
C HIS A 191 -7.82 -11.05 -17.92
N SER A 192 -8.94 -11.78 -18.05
CA SER A 192 -9.41 -12.24 -19.36
C SER A 192 -9.74 -11.07 -20.28
N ILE A 193 -9.53 -11.26 -21.59
CA ILE A 193 -9.86 -10.24 -22.61
C ILE A 193 -11.32 -9.80 -22.48
N THR A 194 -12.24 -10.72 -22.15
CA THR A 194 -13.66 -10.42 -21.96
C THR A 194 -13.91 -9.48 -20.79
N GLU A 195 -13.25 -9.70 -19.64
CA GLU A 195 -13.38 -8.79 -18.48
C GLU A 195 -12.75 -7.42 -18.74
N VAL A 196 -11.60 -7.38 -19.42
CA VAL A 196 -10.98 -6.11 -19.82
C VAL A 196 -11.88 -5.36 -20.80
N LEU A 197 -12.46 -6.04 -21.80
CA LEU A 197 -13.39 -5.41 -22.75
C LEU A 197 -14.65 -4.89 -22.07
N PHE A 198 -15.23 -5.69 -21.17
CA PHE A 198 -16.40 -5.27 -20.38
C PHE A 198 -16.11 -4.03 -19.54
N THR A 199 -15.00 -4.03 -18.79
CA THR A 199 -14.61 -2.87 -17.98
C THR A 199 -14.29 -1.65 -18.84
N SER A 200 -13.71 -1.84 -20.05
CA SER A 200 -13.46 -0.76 -21.02
C SER A 200 -14.76 -0.10 -21.48
N ILE A 201 -15.79 -0.89 -21.80
CA ILE A 201 -17.09 -0.37 -22.22
C ILE A 201 -17.74 0.44 -21.10
N VAL A 202 -17.76 -0.09 -19.88
CA VAL A 202 -18.34 0.62 -18.73
C VAL A 202 -17.55 1.89 -18.41
N ALA A 203 -16.22 1.85 -18.47
CA ALA A 203 -15.36 3.02 -18.29
C ALA A 203 -15.62 4.09 -19.37
N ALA A 204 -15.74 3.67 -20.63
CA ALA A 204 -16.07 4.57 -21.75
C ALA A 204 -17.44 5.25 -21.55
N VAL A 205 -18.44 4.55 -21.00
CA VAL A 205 -19.74 5.16 -20.64
C VAL A 205 -19.56 6.25 -19.58
N HIS A 206 -18.80 6.01 -18.51
CA HIS A 206 -18.52 7.02 -17.48
C HIS A 206 -17.83 8.26 -18.07
N VAL A 207 -16.79 8.05 -18.88
CA VAL A 207 -16.07 9.14 -19.58
C VAL A 207 -17.01 9.88 -20.54
N GLY A 208 -17.81 9.14 -21.32
CA GLY A 208 -18.75 9.72 -22.28
C GLY A 208 -19.80 10.62 -21.62
N ILE A 209 -20.38 10.21 -20.48
CA ILE A 209 -21.32 11.05 -19.72
C ILE A 209 -20.64 12.35 -19.26
N GLN A 210 -19.39 12.30 -18.81
CA GLN A 210 -18.66 13.50 -18.38
C GLN A 210 -18.36 14.44 -19.56
N VAL A 211 -18.03 13.91 -20.73
CA VAL A 211 -17.87 14.70 -21.96
C VAL A 211 -19.19 15.39 -22.34
N LEU A 212 -20.33 14.70 -22.25
CA LEU A 212 -21.65 15.26 -22.50
C LEU A 212 -22.03 16.34 -21.49
N ASN A 213 -21.60 16.19 -20.22
CA ASN A 213 -21.75 17.20 -19.17
C ASN A 213 -20.82 18.42 -19.36
N LYS A 214 -19.92 18.38 -20.36
CA LYS A 214 -18.84 19.34 -20.61
C LYS A 214 -17.82 19.43 -19.46
N ASP A 215 -17.71 18.36 -18.65
CA ASP A 215 -16.72 18.21 -17.57
C ASP A 215 -15.51 17.42 -18.08
N LEU A 216 -14.65 18.09 -18.84
CA LEU A 216 -13.49 17.49 -19.46
C LEU A 216 -12.42 17.08 -18.44
N GLY A 217 -12.32 17.84 -17.34
CA GLY A 217 -11.37 17.53 -16.25
C GLY A 217 -11.69 16.19 -15.62
N SER A 218 -12.93 15.98 -15.20
CA SER A 218 -13.37 14.69 -14.65
C SER A 218 -13.28 13.58 -15.70
N ALA A 219 -13.68 13.82 -16.96
CA ALA A 219 -13.55 12.84 -18.03
C ALA A 219 -12.12 12.32 -18.20
N LEU A 220 -11.14 13.24 -18.16
CA LEU A 220 -9.72 12.90 -18.27
C LEU A 220 -9.22 12.13 -17.03
N ILE A 221 -9.67 12.50 -15.83
CA ILE A 221 -9.35 11.77 -14.60
C ILE A 221 -9.87 10.31 -14.69
N PHE A 222 -11.13 10.09 -15.06
CA PHE A 222 -11.69 8.74 -15.21
C PHE A 222 -10.92 7.91 -16.24
N PHE A 223 -10.57 8.51 -17.36
CA PHE A 223 -9.79 7.87 -18.42
C PHE A 223 -8.42 7.43 -17.92
N VAL A 224 -7.69 8.32 -17.25
CA VAL A 224 -6.33 8.04 -16.76
C VAL A 224 -6.35 7.00 -15.65
N ILE A 225 -7.29 7.08 -14.70
CA ILE A 225 -7.47 6.06 -13.66
C ILE A 225 -7.66 4.68 -14.30
N TYR A 226 -8.61 4.58 -15.26
CA TYR A 226 -8.88 3.32 -15.94
C TYR A 226 -7.65 2.77 -16.64
N LEU A 227 -6.98 3.60 -17.43
CA LEU A 227 -5.82 3.22 -18.24
C LEU A 227 -4.69 2.64 -17.39
N PHE A 228 -4.32 3.33 -16.31
CA PHE A 228 -3.25 2.87 -15.44
C PHE A 228 -3.65 1.65 -14.59
N MET A 229 -4.89 1.59 -14.11
CA MET A 229 -5.37 0.43 -13.36
C MET A 229 -5.41 -0.85 -14.22
N VAL A 230 -5.84 -0.76 -15.48
CA VAL A 230 -5.80 -1.91 -16.42
C VAL A 230 -4.36 -2.33 -16.67
N PHE A 231 -3.46 -1.38 -16.90
CA PHE A 231 -2.04 -1.69 -17.11
C PHE A 231 -1.44 -2.44 -15.91
N VAL A 232 -1.64 -1.94 -14.69
CA VAL A 232 -1.10 -2.59 -13.48
C VAL A 232 -1.75 -3.95 -13.23
N ALA A 233 -3.07 -4.07 -13.42
CA ALA A 233 -3.78 -5.33 -13.23
C ALA A 233 -3.33 -6.41 -14.22
N THR A 234 -3.18 -6.06 -15.51
CA THR A 234 -2.85 -7.01 -16.57
C THR A 234 -1.37 -7.20 -16.81
N LYS A 235 -0.52 -6.27 -16.31
CA LYS A 235 0.93 -6.19 -16.59
C LYS A 235 1.26 -6.20 -18.10
N ASN A 236 0.33 -5.77 -18.96
CA ASN A 236 0.47 -5.81 -20.42
C ASN A 236 0.49 -4.40 -21.02
N ILE A 237 1.64 -4.02 -21.57
CA ILE A 237 1.89 -2.71 -22.19
C ILE A 237 0.99 -2.45 -23.41
N ILE A 238 0.46 -3.50 -24.05
CA ILE A 238 -0.39 -3.36 -25.22
C ILE A 238 -1.68 -2.62 -24.86
N TYR A 239 -2.29 -2.92 -23.70
CA TYR A 239 -3.49 -2.21 -23.26
C TYR A 239 -3.22 -0.73 -22.98
N LEU A 240 -2.04 -0.40 -22.44
CA LEU A 240 -1.62 0.99 -22.25
C LEU A 240 -1.48 1.70 -23.60
N ALA A 241 -0.79 1.09 -24.58
CA ALA A 241 -0.59 1.66 -25.90
C ALA A 241 -1.93 1.84 -26.67
N LEU A 242 -2.81 0.84 -26.63
CA LEU A 242 -4.14 0.92 -27.23
C LEU A 242 -4.99 2.00 -26.57
N GLY A 243 -4.98 2.09 -25.24
CA GLY A 243 -5.71 3.11 -24.50
C GLY A 243 -5.21 4.52 -24.82
N LEU A 244 -3.88 4.75 -24.84
CA LEU A 244 -3.31 6.04 -25.24
C LEU A 244 -3.66 6.41 -26.67
N SER A 245 -3.62 5.46 -27.62
CA SER A 245 -4.01 5.69 -29.01
C SER A 245 -5.50 6.04 -29.13
N ALA A 246 -6.36 5.32 -28.40
CA ALA A 246 -7.80 5.61 -28.37
C ALA A 246 -8.08 6.98 -27.74
N GLY A 247 -7.37 7.33 -26.65
CA GLY A 247 -7.47 8.63 -25.99
C GLY A 247 -7.04 9.78 -26.89
N ALA A 248 -5.93 9.62 -27.63
CA ALA A 248 -5.49 10.61 -28.61
C ALA A 248 -6.51 10.79 -29.74
N GLY A 249 -7.05 9.70 -30.27
CA GLY A 249 -8.14 9.75 -31.27
C GLY A 249 -9.40 10.44 -30.73
N ALA A 250 -9.80 10.14 -29.51
CA ALA A 250 -10.95 10.78 -28.85
C ALA A 250 -10.70 12.28 -28.62
N ALA A 251 -9.47 12.69 -28.24
CA ALA A 251 -9.11 14.10 -28.06
C ALA A 251 -9.18 14.88 -29.39
N VAL A 252 -8.67 14.32 -30.49
CA VAL A 252 -8.78 14.91 -31.83
C VAL A 252 -10.25 15.04 -32.27
N PHE A 253 -11.01 13.96 -32.07
CA PHE A 253 -12.46 13.99 -32.36
C PHE A 253 -13.16 15.08 -31.55
N ALA A 254 -12.91 15.12 -30.22
CA ALA A 254 -13.51 16.10 -29.33
C ALA A 254 -13.15 17.54 -29.72
N TYR A 255 -11.93 17.81 -30.14
CA TYR A 255 -11.49 19.12 -30.63
C TYR A 255 -12.30 19.56 -31.86
N HIS A 256 -12.60 18.68 -32.81
CA HIS A 256 -13.35 19.04 -34.01
C HIS A 256 -14.85 19.23 -33.75
N PHE A 257 -15.43 18.52 -32.79
CA PHE A 257 -16.88 18.50 -32.61
C PHE A 257 -17.37 19.42 -31.48
N PHE A 258 -16.50 19.82 -30.51
CA PHE A 258 -16.93 20.61 -29.36
C PHE A 258 -16.26 21.99 -29.31
N SER A 259 -17.04 23.05 -29.56
CA SER A 259 -16.56 24.43 -29.57
C SER A 259 -15.90 24.88 -28.23
N HIS A 260 -16.41 24.41 -27.10
CA HIS A 260 -15.81 24.74 -25.79
C HIS A 260 -14.40 24.14 -25.61
N ILE A 261 -14.05 23.07 -26.31
CA ILE A 261 -12.68 22.50 -26.33
C ILE A 261 -11.78 23.38 -27.19
N GLN A 262 -12.29 23.80 -28.38
CA GLN A 262 -11.54 24.70 -29.26
C GLN A 262 -11.14 25.99 -28.55
N VAL A 263 -12.08 26.59 -27.81
CA VAL A 263 -11.83 27.82 -27.02
C VAL A 263 -10.74 27.60 -25.96
N ARG A 264 -10.78 26.48 -25.23
CA ARG A 264 -9.74 26.15 -24.24
C ARG A 264 -8.38 25.88 -24.88
N VAL A 265 -8.33 25.21 -26.02
CA VAL A 265 -7.10 24.95 -26.77
C VAL A 265 -6.54 26.26 -27.33
N GLN A 266 -7.40 27.15 -27.86
CA GLN A 266 -6.96 28.47 -28.33
C GLN A 266 -6.36 29.32 -27.19
N ALA A 267 -7.03 29.39 -26.05
CA ALA A 267 -6.53 30.10 -24.87
C ALA A 267 -5.21 29.49 -24.34
N PHE A 268 -5.01 28.17 -24.53
CA PHE A 268 -3.76 27.51 -24.18
C PHE A 268 -2.64 27.82 -25.17
N ILE A 269 -2.88 27.80 -26.48
CA ILE A 269 -1.85 28.05 -27.50
C ILE A 269 -1.43 29.50 -27.48
N ASP A 270 -2.39 30.43 -27.60
CA ASP A 270 -2.15 31.87 -27.61
C ASP A 270 -3.17 32.61 -26.75
N PRO A 271 -2.92 32.73 -25.43
CA PRO A 271 -3.81 33.45 -24.53
C PRO A 271 -3.84 34.94 -24.79
N TRP A 272 -2.79 35.50 -25.42
CA TRP A 272 -2.68 36.94 -25.70
C TRP A 272 -3.65 37.39 -26.77
N SER A 273 -3.88 36.57 -27.80
CA SER A 273 -4.83 36.89 -28.86
C SER A 273 -6.30 36.92 -28.39
N VAL A 274 -6.59 36.29 -27.25
CA VAL A 274 -7.92 36.19 -26.64
C VAL A 274 -7.95 36.70 -25.19
N ILE A 275 -7.07 37.67 -24.88
CA ILE A 275 -6.87 38.17 -23.51
C ILE A 275 -8.13 38.80 -22.94
N ASP A 276 -8.97 39.45 -23.76
CA ASP A 276 -10.21 40.09 -23.32
C ASP A 276 -11.37 39.10 -23.09
N SER A 277 -11.13 37.80 -23.27
CA SER A 277 -12.15 36.74 -23.18
C SER A 277 -11.62 35.48 -22.50
N ALA A 278 -11.47 34.40 -23.26
CA ALA A 278 -11.07 33.09 -22.73
C ALA A 278 -9.62 33.00 -22.21
N GLY A 279 -8.73 33.90 -22.70
CA GLY A 279 -7.34 33.99 -22.25
C GLY A 279 -7.12 34.78 -20.97
N TYR A 280 -8.10 35.55 -20.53
CA TYR A 280 -7.95 36.47 -19.38
C TYR A 280 -7.48 35.77 -18.12
N GLN A 281 -8.16 34.69 -17.73
CA GLN A 281 -7.85 33.96 -16.50
C GLN A 281 -6.41 33.41 -16.49
N ILE A 282 -5.99 32.77 -17.59
CA ILE A 282 -4.64 32.20 -17.68
C ILE A 282 -3.55 33.27 -17.73
N THR A 283 -3.85 34.41 -18.38
CA THR A 283 -2.92 35.54 -18.46
C THR A 283 -2.71 36.17 -17.09
N GLN A 284 -3.80 36.43 -16.34
CA GLN A 284 -3.69 36.96 -14.97
C GLN A 284 -2.96 35.96 -14.05
N SER A 285 -3.20 34.66 -14.19
CA SER A 285 -2.48 33.63 -13.46
C SER A 285 -0.96 33.65 -13.74
N LEU A 286 -0.57 33.83 -15.02
CA LEU A 286 0.83 33.93 -15.38
C LEU A 286 1.48 35.21 -14.85
N PHE A 287 0.76 36.34 -14.82
CA PHE A 287 1.24 37.56 -14.19
C PHE A 287 1.46 37.40 -12.69
N ALA A 288 0.52 36.78 -11.98
CA ALA A 288 0.62 36.48 -10.55
C ALA A 288 1.86 35.62 -10.25
N ILE A 289 2.07 34.54 -11.02
CA ILE A 289 3.22 33.66 -10.86
C ILE A 289 4.54 34.40 -11.18
N SER A 290 4.56 35.24 -12.24
CA SER A 290 5.77 35.94 -12.66
C SER A 290 6.18 37.06 -11.70
N SER A 291 5.20 37.72 -11.04
CA SER A 291 5.46 38.78 -10.05
C SER A 291 5.95 38.25 -8.70
N ALA A 292 5.68 36.99 -8.40
CA ALA A 292 5.97 36.35 -7.11
C ALA A 292 7.45 36.33 -6.71
N GLY A 293 8.35 36.15 -7.67
CA GLY A 293 9.76 35.85 -7.35
C GLY A 293 9.91 34.57 -6.53
N MET A 294 11.08 34.39 -5.92
CA MET A 294 11.39 33.18 -5.14
C MET A 294 10.61 33.10 -3.81
N TRP A 295 10.42 34.24 -3.15
CA TRP A 295 9.90 34.31 -1.76
C TRP A 295 8.46 34.82 -1.65
N GLY A 296 7.83 35.25 -2.76
CA GLY A 296 6.51 35.85 -2.79
C GLY A 296 6.52 37.34 -2.49
N LEU A 297 5.43 38.00 -2.85
CA LEU A 297 5.22 39.40 -2.52
C LEU A 297 4.95 39.63 -1.02
N GLY A 298 4.52 38.59 -0.30
CA GLY A 298 4.02 38.63 1.07
C GLY A 298 2.51 38.49 1.12
N LEU A 299 2.00 37.88 2.19
CA LEU A 299 0.58 37.70 2.41
C LEU A 299 -0.11 39.08 2.50
N PHE A 300 -1.18 39.32 1.74
CA PHE A 300 -1.87 40.61 1.52
C PHE A 300 -1.12 41.63 0.66
N GLN A 301 0.06 41.37 0.16
CA GLN A 301 0.81 42.29 -0.70
C GLN A 301 0.62 42.00 -2.19
N GLY A 302 0.05 40.85 -2.54
CA GLY A 302 -0.37 40.51 -3.89
C GLY A 302 -1.79 40.97 -4.23
N THR A 303 -2.18 40.77 -5.48
CA THR A 303 -3.52 41.07 -5.99
C THR A 303 -4.21 39.84 -6.62
N PRO A 304 -4.21 38.66 -5.96
CA PRO A 304 -4.72 37.44 -6.55
C PRO A 304 -6.18 37.49 -6.95
N ASN A 305 -6.97 38.39 -6.33
CA ASN A 305 -8.38 38.59 -6.66
C ASN A 305 -8.62 39.14 -8.07
N THR A 306 -7.59 39.56 -8.80
CA THR A 306 -7.67 39.92 -10.23
C THR A 306 -7.86 38.67 -11.11
N ILE A 307 -7.53 37.48 -10.63
CA ILE A 307 -7.74 36.24 -11.32
C ILE A 307 -9.18 35.75 -11.05
N PRO A 308 -10.05 35.67 -12.06
CA PRO A 308 -11.40 35.15 -11.87
C PRO A 308 -11.36 33.68 -11.37
N PHE A 309 -12.18 33.33 -10.37
CA PHE A 309 -12.23 32.00 -9.74
C PHE A 309 -10.91 31.56 -9.12
N VAL A 310 -10.13 32.48 -8.60
CA VAL A 310 -8.82 32.24 -7.99
C VAL A 310 -8.90 31.21 -6.86
N GLU A 311 -9.98 31.20 -6.10
CA GLU A 311 -10.19 30.26 -4.99
C GLU A 311 -10.46 28.82 -5.42
N ASP A 312 -10.86 28.59 -6.69
CA ASP A 312 -11.17 27.28 -7.24
C ASP A 312 -9.96 26.71 -8.03
N ASP A 313 -9.85 27.11 -9.32
CA ASP A 313 -8.92 26.53 -10.28
C ASP A 313 -7.52 27.14 -10.23
N PHE A 314 -7.40 28.40 -9.76
CA PHE A 314 -6.15 29.17 -9.79
C PHE A 314 -5.57 29.44 -8.39
N ILE A 315 -6.01 28.71 -7.37
CA ILE A 315 -5.53 28.90 -5.99
C ILE A 315 -4.00 28.71 -5.88
N PHE A 316 -3.42 27.83 -6.70
CA PHE A 316 -1.97 27.65 -6.75
C PHE A 316 -1.24 28.94 -7.17
N SER A 317 -1.80 29.68 -8.13
CA SER A 317 -1.23 30.95 -8.59
C SER A 317 -1.28 32.02 -7.51
N ALA A 318 -2.38 32.11 -6.75
CA ALA A 318 -2.50 32.99 -5.59
C ALA A 318 -1.49 32.64 -4.48
N ILE A 319 -1.31 31.35 -4.21
CA ILE A 319 -0.30 30.87 -3.24
C ILE A 319 1.10 31.26 -3.67
N VAL A 320 1.43 31.05 -4.95
CA VAL A 320 2.75 31.40 -5.49
C VAL A 320 2.95 32.91 -5.48
N GLU A 321 1.99 33.72 -5.88
CA GLU A 321 2.08 35.19 -5.88
C GLU A 321 2.46 35.72 -4.50
N GLU A 322 1.75 35.34 -3.46
CA GLU A 322 1.94 35.90 -2.10
C GLU A 322 3.04 35.16 -1.30
N MET A 323 3.20 33.84 -1.46
CA MET A 323 4.15 33.02 -0.67
C MET A 323 5.41 32.60 -1.40
N GLY A 324 5.47 32.82 -2.72
CA GLY A 324 6.64 32.58 -3.55
C GLY A 324 6.70 31.20 -4.22
N ILE A 325 7.55 31.12 -5.25
CA ILE A 325 7.74 29.89 -6.02
C ILE A 325 8.27 28.73 -5.14
N ILE A 326 9.17 29.02 -4.20
CA ILE A 326 9.71 28.01 -3.26
C ILE A 326 8.56 27.40 -2.43
N PHE A 327 7.61 28.19 -1.94
CA PHE A 327 6.47 27.68 -1.21
C PHE A 327 5.58 26.79 -2.11
N GLY A 328 5.31 27.23 -3.35
CA GLY A 328 4.57 26.44 -4.33
C GLY A 328 5.23 25.09 -4.63
N ILE A 329 6.54 25.06 -4.82
CA ILE A 329 7.30 23.80 -5.01
C ILE A 329 7.19 22.91 -3.77
N CYS A 330 7.36 23.47 -2.57
CA CYS A 330 7.19 22.73 -1.32
C CYS A 330 5.79 22.12 -1.18
N LEU A 331 4.74 22.87 -1.55
CA LEU A 331 3.35 22.38 -1.56
C LEU A 331 3.21 21.18 -2.50
N LEU A 332 3.76 21.26 -3.70
CA LEU A 332 3.74 20.14 -4.65
C LEU A 332 4.51 18.92 -4.13
N LEU A 333 5.66 19.13 -3.50
CA LEU A 333 6.44 18.05 -2.89
C LEU A 333 5.69 17.39 -1.72
N VAL A 334 4.91 18.14 -0.94
CA VAL A 334 4.01 17.54 0.06
C VAL A 334 2.97 16.65 -0.61
N CYS A 335 2.35 17.10 -1.72
CA CYS A 335 1.41 16.27 -2.48
C CYS A 335 2.09 15.01 -3.06
N VAL A 336 3.29 15.13 -3.58
CA VAL A 336 4.10 14.00 -4.08
C VAL A 336 4.44 13.02 -2.96
N SER A 337 4.75 13.50 -1.74
CA SER A 337 5.04 12.61 -0.60
C SER A 337 3.83 11.76 -0.21
N ILE A 338 2.60 12.31 -0.26
CA ILE A 338 1.36 11.55 -0.08
C ILE A 338 1.24 10.47 -1.16
N PHE A 339 1.45 10.85 -2.43
CA PHE A 339 1.37 9.92 -3.55
C PHE A 339 2.36 8.76 -3.41
N ILE A 340 3.63 9.06 -3.08
CA ILE A 340 4.66 8.03 -2.85
C ILE A 340 4.22 7.07 -1.74
N MET A 341 3.69 7.59 -0.63
CA MET A 341 3.20 6.75 0.46
C MET A 341 2.03 5.85 0.00
N ILE A 342 1.10 6.37 -0.78
CA ILE A 342 0.00 5.58 -1.35
C ILE A 342 0.53 4.48 -2.28
N MET A 343 1.55 4.77 -3.11
CA MET A 343 2.17 3.77 -3.98
C MET A 343 2.88 2.66 -3.19
N ILE A 344 3.54 3.00 -2.08
CA ILE A 344 4.14 2.01 -1.17
C ILE A 344 3.04 1.12 -0.59
N ILE A 345 1.93 1.69 -0.08
CA ILE A 345 0.79 0.93 0.44
C ILE A 345 0.23 -0.01 -0.64
N SER A 346 0.06 0.48 -1.86
CA SER A 346 -0.43 -0.31 -2.98
C SER A 346 0.50 -1.47 -3.32
N SER A 347 1.80 -1.21 -3.38
CA SER A 347 2.83 -2.21 -3.69
C SER A 347 2.85 -3.33 -2.63
N ASP A 348 2.78 -2.98 -1.36
CA ASP A 348 2.81 -3.94 -0.26
C ASP A 348 1.53 -4.79 -0.17
N LEU A 349 0.38 -4.25 -0.62
CA LEU A 349 -0.89 -5.00 -0.73
C LEU A 349 -0.98 -5.84 -2.02
N GLY A 350 -0.02 -5.70 -2.93
CA GLY A 350 0.06 -6.45 -4.18
C GLY A 350 -1.07 -6.15 -5.16
N ASN A 351 -1.20 -7.00 -6.20
CA ASN A 351 -2.21 -6.83 -7.27
C ASN A 351 -3.62 -7.30 -6.87
N GLY A 352 -3.87 -7.55 -5.60
CA GLY A 352 -5.19 -7.89 -5.10
C GLY A 352 -6.15 -6.69 -5.12
N PHE A 353 -7.41 -6.94 -4.77
CA PHE A 353 -8.46 -5.92 -4.75
C PHE A 353 -8.05 -4.64 -4.01
N TYR A 354 -7.48 -4.77 -2.82
CA TYR A 354 -7.08 -3.62 -1.98
C TYR A 354 -5.87 -2.87 -2.54
N GLY A 355 -4.91 -3.59 -3.12
CA GLY A 355 -3.75 -2.97 -3.79
C GLY A 355 -4.18 -2.14 -5.01
N LEU A 356 -5.09 -2.68 -5.85
CA LEU A 356 -5.63 -1.95 -7.00
C LEU A 356 -6.44 -0.71 -6.57
N ILE A 357 -7.18 -0.76 -5.45
CA ILE A 357 -7.86 0.44 -4.91
C ILE A 357 -6.84 1.50 -4.50
N ALA A 358 -5.83 1.13 -3.71
CA ALA A 358 -4.79 2.08 -3.30
C ALA A 358 -4.11 2.72 -4.51
N PHE A 359 -3.75 1.91 -5.51
CA PHE A 359 -3.17 2.39 -6.77
C PHE A 359 -4.08 3.37 -7.50
N GLY A 360 -5.33 2.99 -7.73
CA GLY A 360 -6.31 3.82 -8.46
C GLY A 360 -6.60 5.15 -7.74
N LEU A 361 -6.72 5.14 -6.41
CA LEU A 361 -6.90 6.36 -5.60
C LEU A 361 -5.65 7.25 -5.64
N GLY A 362 -4.46 6.66 -5.60
CA GLY A 362 -3.21 7.40 -5.74
C GLY A 362 -3.08 8.09 -7.10
N ILE A 363 -3.38 7.38 -8.20
CA ILE A 363 -3.41 7.97 -9.53
C ILE A 363 -4.47 9.08 -9.61
N CYS A 364 -5.67 8.86 -9.07
CA CYS A 364 -6.72 9.89 -9.00
C CYS A 364 -6.21 11.16 -8.33
N TYR A 365 -5.58 11.02 -7.17
CA TYR A 365 -5.07 12.14 -6.38
C TYR A 365 -3.98 12.93 -7.11
N ILE A 366 -2.91 12.25 -7.53
CA ILE A 366 -1.76 12.95 -8.13
C ILE A 366 -2.09 13.55 -9.50
N PHE A 367 -2.96 12.88 -10.26
CA PHE A 367 -3.37 13.39 -11.56
C PHE A 367 -4.29 14.60 -11.42
N GLN A 368 -5.13 14.67 -10.39
CA GLN A 368 -5.92 15.85 -10.05
C GLN A 368 -5.01 17.04 -9.69
N VAL A 369 -3.98 16.83 -8.87
CA VAL A 369 -2.95 17.84 -8.56
C VAL A 369 -2.28 18.34 -9.85
N PHE A 370 -1.87 17.42 -10.73
CA PHE A 370 -1.24 17.73 -12.01
C PHE A 370 -2.15 18.58 -12.91
N LEU A 371 -3.44 18.24 -13.01
CA LEU A 371 -4.39 18.97 -13.84
C LEU A 371 -4.60 20.40 -13.35
N THR A 372 -4.74 20.60 -12.05
CA THR A 372 -4.96 21.93 -11.48
C THR A 372 -3.74 22.82 -11.66
N VAL A 373 -2.58 22.35 -11.25
CA VAL A 373 -1.33 23.10 -11.34
C VAL A 373 -0.92 23.31 -12.78
N GLY A 374 -0.97 22.26 -13.59
CA GLY A 374 -0.64 22.32 -15.01
C GLY A 374 -1.55 23.27 -15.79
N GLY A 375 -2.85 23.32 -15.46
CA GLY A 375 -3.80 24.27 -16.03
C GLY A 375 -3.48 25.72 -15.64
N GLY A 376 -3.24 25.98 -14.35
CA GLY A 376 -2.93 27.31 -13.83
C GLY A 376 -1.58 27.87 -14.30
N THR A 377 -0.58 26.99 -14.53
CA THR A 377 0.76 27.38 -15.03
C THR A 377 0.89 27.37 -16.56
N LYS A 378 -0.20 27.15 -17.29
CA LYS A 378 -0.17 27.00 -18.75
C LYS A 378 0.75 25.85 -19.24
N PHE A 379 0.89 24.78 -18.47
CA PHE A 379 1.58 23.57 -18.90
C PHE A 379 0.67 22.64 -19.74
N ILE A 380 -0.64 22.64 -19.43
CA ILE A 380 -1.71 21.97 -20.16
C ILE A 380 -2.90 22.92 -20.33
N PRO A 381 -3.86 22.64 -21.26
CA PRO A 381 -5.11 23.40 -21.33
C PRO A 381 -5.87 23.37 -19.99
N LEU A 382 -6.47 24.49 -19.59
CA LEU A 382 -7.23 24.59 -18.35
C LEU A 382 -8.40 23.59 -18.32
N THR A 383 -8.47 22.79 -17.27
CA THR A 383 -9.46 21.73 -17.11
C THR A 383 -10.61 22.06 -16.16
N GLY A 384 -10.46 23.06 -15.28
CA GLY A 384 -11.47 23.43 -14.29
C GLY A 384 -11.56 22.45 -13.13
N VAL A 385 -10.43 21.87 -12.71
CA VAL A 385 -10.34 20.92 -11.61
C VAL A 385 -9.69 21.59 -10.40
N THR A 386 -10.25 21.36 -9.22
CA THR A 386 -9.77 21.93 -7.95
C THR A 386 -8.52 21.22 -7.44
N LEU A 387 -7.60 21.96 -6.78
CA LEU A 387 -6.45 21.38 -6.08
C LEU A 387 -6.93 20.64 -4.82
N PRO A 388 -6.70 19.30 -4.72
CA PRO A 388 -7.21 18.51 -3.60
C PRO A 388 -6.83 19.09 -2.24
N MET A 389 -7.80 19.20 -1.35
CA MET A 389 -7.68 19.76 0.01
C MET A 389 -7.38 21.26 0.11
N VAL A 390 -6.90 21.90 -0.96
CA VAL A 390 -6.44 23.30 -0.93
C VAL A 390 -7.47 24.27 -1.53
N SER A 391 -8.00 23.98 -2.72
CA SER A 391 -9.01 24.81 -3.38
C SER A 391 -10.33 24.83 -2.62
N TYR A 392 -11.09 25.89 -2.83
CA TYR A 392 -12.49 25.94 -2.41
C TYR A 392 -13.32 24.93 -3.19
N GLY A 393 -14.10 24.12 -2.47
CA GLY A 393 -14.97 23.11 -3.09
C GLY A 393 -15.50 22.11 -2.07
N GLY A 394 -16.79 22.25 -1.69
CA GLY A 394 -17.39 21.42 -0.66
C GLY A 394 -17.37 19.91 -0.98
N SER A 395 -17.71 19.55 -2.23
CA SER A 395 -17.68 18.15 -2.67
C SER A 395 -16.25 17.61 -2.80
N SER A 396 -15.32 18.44 -3.28
CA SER A 396 -13.92 18.07 -3.44
C SER A 396 -13.23 17.79 -2.12
N ILE A 397 -13.40 18.67 -1.09
CA ILE A 397 -12.80 18.44 0.22
C ILE A 397 -13.37 17.20 0.92
N LEU A 398 -14.71 17.02 0.86
CA LEU A 398 -15.34 15.81 1.43
C LEU A 398 -14.81 14.54 0.76
N THR A 399 -14.77 14.51 -0.57
CA THR A 399 -14.33 13.33 -1.33
C THR A 399 -12.85 13.03 -1.12
N THR A 400 -12.01 14.06 -1.04
CA THR A 400 -10.58 13.87 -0.76
C THR A 400 -10.34 13.37 0.66
N LEU A 401 -11.08 13.86 1.66
CA LEU A 401 -11.04 13.33 3.02
C LEU A 401 -11.49 11.86 3.09
N VAL A 402 -12.57 11.52 2.37
CA VAL A 402 -13.03 10.12 2.23
C VAL A 402 -11.96 9.26 1.57
N MET A 403 -11.30 9.75 0.52
CA MET A 403 -10.21 9.06 -0.17
C MET A 403 -9.05 8.78 0.79
N PHE A 404 -8.58 9.76 1.54
CA PHE A 404 -7.50 9.56 2.52
C PHE A 404 -7.92 8.59 3.63
N ALA A 405 -9.17 8.66 4.09
CA ALA A 405 -9.70 7.72 5.06
C ALA A 405 -9.78 6.27 4.53
N ILE A 406 -10.09 6.08 3.24
CA ILE A 406 -10.01 4.76 2.59
C ILE A 406 -8.55 4.27 2.60
N ILE A 407 -7.61 5.13 2.22
CA ILE A 407 -6.17 4.79 2.19
C ILE A 407 -5.66 4.45 3.59
N GLU A 408 -6.09 5.17 4.64
CA GLU A 408 -5.78 4.82 6.02
C GLU A 408 -6.33 3.44 6.41
N GLY A 409 -7.54 3.10 5.97
CA GLY A 409 -8.10 1.75 6.14
C GLY A 409 -7.27 0.67 5.44
N LEU A 410 -6.79 0.95 4.23
CA LEU A 410 -5.91 0.06 3.47
C LEU A 410 -4.53 -0.09 4.13
N TYR A 411 -3.98 1.01 4.66
CA TYR A 411 -2.74 0.97 5.44
C TYR A 411 -2.86 0.06 6.67
N MET A 412 -3.98 0.13 7.39
CA MET A 412 -4.22 -0.76 8.53
C MET A 412 -4.34 -2.24 8.12
N ILE A 413 -4.95 -2.53 6.97
CA ILE A 413 -5.00 -3.90 6.41
C ILE A 413 -3.58 -4.40 6.13
N ARG A 414 -2.74 -3.58 5.47
CA ARG A 414 -1.32 -3.85 5.23
C ARG A 414 -0.57 -4.18 6.52
N GLU A 415 -0.72 -3.36 7.56
CA GLU A 415 -0.07 -3.59 8.85
C GLU A 415 -0.54 -4.88 9.54
N ASP A 416 -1.83 -5.20 9.42
CA ASP A 416 -2.40 -6.44 9.95
C ASP A 416 -1.85 -7.67 9.20
N GLU A 417 -1.68 -7.59 7.88
CA GLU A 417 -1.10 -8.65 7.05
C GLU A 417 0.39 -8.84 7.34
N ALA A 418 1.16 -7.75 7.43
CA ALA A 418 2.57 -7.79 7.81
C ALA A 418 2.78 -8.43 9.19
N ALA A 419 1.94 -8.08 10.18
CA ALA A 419 2.00 -8.67 11.51
C ALA A 419 1.68 -10.19 11.51
N LYS A 420 0.72 -10.63 10.68
CA LYS A 420 0.41 -12.06 10.51
C LYS A 420 1.56 -12.81 9.83
N ALA A 421 2.14 -12.24 8.77
CA ALA A 421 3.28 -12.82 8.07
C ALA A 421 4.50 -12.98 9.00
N LYS A 422 4.80 -11.96 9.83
CA LYS A 422 5.87 -12.03 10.83
C LYS A 422 5.64 -13.17 11.83
N LYS A 423 4.43 -13.31 12.39
CA LYS A 423 4.09 -14.41 13.31
C LYS A 423 4.24 -15.79 12.66
N ARG A 424 3.76 -15.96 11.41
CA ARG A 424 3.92 -17.21 10.66
C ARG A 424 5.40 -17.55 10.45
N ARG A 425 6.23 -16.56 10.09
CA ARG A 425 7.68 -16.74 9.94
C ARG A 425 8.34 -17.17 11.25
N GLU A 426 8.00 -16.53 12.36
CA GLU A 426 8.51 -16.89 13.69
C GLU A 426 8.12 -18.32 14.08
N GLU A 427 6.87 -18.74 13.80
CA GLU A 427 6.40 -20.10 14.02
C GLU A 427 7.14 -21.13 13.16
N LEU A 428 7.39 -20.82 11.88
CA LEU A 428 8.16 -21.70 10.98
C LEU A 428 9.61 -21.85 11.44
N ILE A 429 10.25 -20.76 11.86
CA ILE A 429 11.62 -20.79 12.41
C ILE A 429 11.64 -21.64 13.68
N ARG A 430 10.66 -21.49 14.58
CA ARG A 430 10.55 -22.32 15.79
C ARG A 430 10.40 -23.81 15.46
N LYS A 431 9.52 -24.16 14.51
CA LYS A 431 9.33 -25.54 14.05
C LYS A 431 10.61 -26.13 13.42
N LYS A 432 11.33 -25.34 12.58
CA LYS A 432 12.62 -25.76 12.00
C LYS A 432 13.68 -26.00 13.08
N LYS A 433 13.80 -25.10 14.08
CA LYS A 433 14.73 -25.27 15.21
C LYS A 433 14.39 -26.53 16.02
N GLU A 434 13.11 -26.79 16.26
CA GLU A 434 12.66 -27.99 17.00
C GLU A 434 12.95 -29.29 16.23
N LYS A 435 12.70 -29.31 14.89
CA LYS A 435 13.05 -30.44 14.01
C LYS A 435 14.55 -30.71 14.04
N ARG A 436 15.38 -29.68 13.91
CA ARG A 436 16.86 -29.82 14.01
C ARG A 436 17.31 -30.37 15.38
N ARG A 437 16.68 -29.89 16.47
CA ARG A 437 16.97 -30.39 17.83
C ARG A 437 16.61 -31.88 17.98
N LYS A 438 15.44 -32.29 17.50
CA LYS A 438 15.02 -33.70 17.50
C LYS A 438 15.96 -34.57 16.66
N GLU A 439 16.41 -34.10 15.52
CA GLU A 439 17.34 -34.81 14.64
C GLU A 439 18.73 -34.93 15.28
N LYS A 440 19.27 -33.86 15.88
CA LYS A 440 20.53 -33.93 16.64
C LYS A 440 20.44 -34.96 17.78
N LEU A 441 19.30 -34.95 18.50
CA LEU A 441 19.07 -35.93 19.59
C LEU A 441 18.99 -37.38 19.07
N ARG A 442 18.35 -37.57 17.91
CA ARG A 442 18.28 -38.90 17.24
C ARG A 442 19.67 -39.35 16.81
N LYS A 443 20.47 -38.48 16.19
CA LYS A 443 21.85 -38.78 15.79
C LYS A 443 22.74 -39.10 17.01
N LYS A 444 22.57 -38.35 18.13
CA LYS A 444 23.29 -38.63 19.39
C LYS A 444 22.93 -40.01 19.94
N LYS A 445 21.64 -40.34 20.05
CA LYS A 445 21.19 -41.68 20.52
C LYS A 445 21.68 -42.80 19.61
N LEU A 446 21.76 -42.57 18.30
CA LEU A 446 22.27 -43.59 17.34
C LEU A 446 23.77 -43.79 17.51
N ARG A 447 24.55 -42.72 17.77
CA ARG A 447 26.00 -42.81 18.09
C ARG A 447 26.23 -43.57 19.40
N GLU A 448 25.47 -43.23 20.45
CA GLU A 448 25.55 -43.94 21.75
C GLU A 448 25.21 -45.42 21.60
N LYS A 449 24.21 -45.78 20.78
CA LYS A 449 23.86 -47.16 20.52
C LYS A 449 24.96 -47.92 19.75
N ARG A 450 25.58 -47.30 18.74
CA ARG A 450 26.72 -47.90 18.02
C ARG A 450 27.93 -48.09 18.92
N ALA A 451 28.29 -47.12 19.73
CA ALA A 451 29.39 -47.22 20.67
C ALA A 451 29.16 -48.33 21.72
N SER A 452 27.92 -48.59 22.15
CA SER A 452 27.59 -49.69 23.03
C SER A 452 27.66 -51.05 22.32
N GLU A 453 27.29 -51.14 21.05
CA GLU A 453 27.39 -52.33 20.24
C GLU A 453 28.86 -52.70 19.96
N GLU A 454 29.71 -51.75 19.65
CA GLU A 454 31.15 -51.90 19.44
C GLU A 454 31.88 -52.38 20.73
N TYR A 455 31.49 -51.85 21.89
CA TYR A 455 32.00 -52.31 23.19
C TYR A 455 31.62 -53.78 23.49
N TYR A 456 30.42 -54.23 23.10
CA TYR A 456 30.02 -55.64 23.26
C TYR A 456 30.73 -56.55 22.29
N GLU A 457 31.06 -56.12 21.07
CA GLU A 457 31.83 -56.93 20.10
C GLU A 457 33.28 -57.08 20.56
N ASP A 458 33.94 -56.07 21.11
CA ASP A 458 35.29 -56.13 21.66
C ASP A 458 35.37 -57.04 22.90
N ASP A 459 34.36 -57.02 23.79
CA ASP A 459 34.26 -57.95 24.91
C ASP A 459 34.11 -59.46 24.46
N ILE A 460 33.35 -59.70 23.39
CA ILE A 460 33.19 -61.07 22.84
C ILE A 460 34.48 -61.51 22.21
N LEU A 461 35.22 -60.70 21.48
CA LEU A 461 36.52 -61.01 20.89
C LEU A 461 37.59 -61.26 21.97
N ALA A 462 37.58 -60.57 23.08
CA ALA A 462 38.46 -60.76 24.22
C ALA A 462 38.20 -62.13 24.91
N TYR A 463 36.94 -62.58 24.97
CA TYR A 463 36.59 -63.92 25.51
C TYR A 463 36.95 -65.09 24.57
N GLU A 464 37.00 -64.90 23.27
CA GLU A 464 37.43 -65.91 22.31
C GLU A 464 38.94 -66.03 22.31
N ASP A 465 39.75 -65.03 22.53
CA ASP A 465 41.22 -65.10 22.58
C ASP A 465 41.70 -65.83 23.84
N ASP A 466 41.03 -65.71 25.00
CA ASP A 466 41.32 -66.43 26.22
C ASP A 466 40.98 -67.94 26.09
N SER A 467 40.23 -68.38 25.09
CA SER A 467 39.86 -69.76 24.88
C SER A 467 40.88 -70.58 24.07
N TYR A 468 41.91 -69.93 23.48
CA TYR A 468 42.95 -70.66 22.67
C TYR A 468 44.25 -70.95 23.39
N GLU A 469 44.44 -70.58 24.66
CA GLU A 469 45.69 -70.82 25.41
C GLU A 469 45.69 -72.11 26.30
N TYR A 470 44.79 -73.09 26.06
CA TYR A 470 44.79 -74.37 26.77
C TYR A 470 44.94 -75.55 25.82
N LYS A 471 46.18 -75.82 25.32
CA LYS A 471 46.58 -77.06 24.76
C LYS A 471 47.90 -77.53 25.36
N ASP A 472 47.86 -78.82 25.79
CA ASP A 472 48.89 -79.73 26.14
C ASP A 472 49.41 -79.79 27.59
N GLU A 473 48.73 -80.65 28.39
CA GLU A 473 49.42 -81.62 29.18
C GLU A 473 48.50 -82.83 29.49
N LYS A 474 48.90 -84.06 29.11
CA LYS A 474 48.27 -85.36 29.35
C LYS A 474 48.83 -85.99 30.63
N PRO A 475 48.32 -87.19 31.10
CA PRO A 475 47.34 -87.29 32.19
C PRO A 475 47.88 -88.13 33.36
N ALA A 476 47.27 -88.05 34.51
CA ALA A 476 47.40 -89.16 35.52
C ALA A 476 46.05 -89.40 36.26
N ARG A 477 45.66 -90.66 36.18
CA ARG A 477 44.51 -91.29 36.84
C ARG A 477 44.56 -91.12 38.37
N LYS A 478 43.41 -90.82 38.98
CA LYS A 478 42.81 -91.67 40.06
C LYS A 478 41.43 -91.17 40.51
N LYS A 479 40.49 -92.10 40.35
CA LYS A 479 39.34 -92.53 41.17
C LYS A 479 38.62 -91.56 42.11
N ALA A 480 37.32 -91.42 41.79
CA ALA A 480 36.10 -91.61 42.60
C ALA A 480 35.91 -90.79 43.90
N SER A 481 34.84 -90.04 43.96
CA SER A 481 33.62 -90.43 44.69
C SER A 481 32.65 -89.26 44.82
N HIS A 482 31.45 -89.60 44.55
CA HIS A 482 30.16 -89.16 45.11
C HIS A 482 29.74 -87.65 45.23
N VAL A 483 28.60 -87.43 44.52
CA VAL A 483 27.35 -86.83 45.04
C VAL A 483 27.35 -85.32 45.22
N ASN A 484 26.64 -84.55 44.40
CA ASN A 484 25.26 -84.13 44.69
C ASN A 484 24.58 -83.52 43.45
N LYS A 485 23.31 -83.85 43.30
CA LYS A 485 22.38 -83.35 42.32
C LYS A 485 21.95 -81.93 42.78
N ASP A 486 21.54 -81.18 41.81
CA ASP A 486 20.69 -79.96 41.85
C ASP A 486 21.40 -78.64 41.67
N ALA A 487 21.46 -78.25 40.43
CA ALA A 487 21.11 -76.90 39.97
C ALA A 487 21.33 -76.77 38.45
N ARG A 488 20.28 -76.86 37.68
CA ARG A 488 20.31 -76.48 36.27
C ARG A 488 20.28 -74.95 36.17
N PRO A 489 21.12 -74.30 35.41
CA PRO A 489 20.81 -72.93 34.89
C PRO A 489 20.04 -73.11 33.57
N PRO A 490 19.12 -72.17 33.30
CA PRO A 490 18.27 -72.24 32.11
C PRO A 490 18.97 -71.62 30.89
N TYR A 491 19.39 -72.51 29.96
CA TYR A 491 19.78 -72.05 28.64
C TYR A 491 18.85 -72.69 27.63
N SER A 492 17.87 -71.97 27.17
CA SER A 492 17.27 -72.08 25.82
C SER A 492 16.13 -71.02 25.67
N LYS A 493 16.46 -69.89 25.13
CA LYS A 493 15.49 -69.02 24.47
C LYS A 493 16.20 -67.75 23.88
N THR A 494 17.12 -67.93 22.96
CA THR A 494 17.71 -66.84 22.23
C THR A 494 18.03 -67.13 20.77
N ALA A 495 17.52 -68.24 20.21
CA ALA A 495 17.74 -68.58 18.79
C ALA A 495 16.64 -68.08 17.85
N HIS A 496 15.55 -67.49 18.38
CA HIS A 496 14.44 -67.00 17.54
C HIS A 496 14.39 -65.49 17.32
N THR A 497 15.32 -64.70 17.86
CA THR A 497 15.28 -63.25 17.80
C THR A 497 16.10 -62.63 16.66
N TYR A 498 16.95 -63.41 15.98
CA TYR A 498 17.81 -62.87 14.91
C TYR A 498 17.12 -62.74 13.54
N GLU A 499 16.13 -63.54 13.21
CA GLU A 499 15.39 -63.41 11.95
C GLU A 499 14.26 -62.38 11.99
N GLU A 500 13.61 -62.16 13.14
CA GLU A 500 12.56 -61.10 13.26
C GLU A 500 13.11 -59.68 13.23
N VAL A 501 14.36 -59.44 13.65
CA VAL A 501 14.98 -58.12 13.61
C VAL A 501 15.40 -57.73 12.19
N LYS A 502 15.75 -58.69 11.33
CA LYS A 502 16.09 -58.41 9.92
C LYS A 502 14.88 -58.10 9.07
N TYR A 503 13.72 -58.68 9.37
CA TYR A 503 12.46 -58.38 8.66
C TYR A 503 11.81 -57.07 9.07
N LYS A 504 12.01 -56.60 10.30
CA LYS A 504 11.50 -55.30 10.73
C LYS A 504 12.29 -54.11 10.19
N HIS A 505 13.54 -54.35 9.77
CA HIS A 505 14.37 -53.27 9.19
C HIS A 505 14.14 -53.04 7.70
N GLU A 506 13.57 -54.02 6.97
CA GLU A 506 13.25 -53.86 5.54
C GLU A 506 11.89 -53.25 5.28
N VAL A 507 10.94 -53.24 6.24
CA VAL A 507 9.59 -52.68 6.05
C VAL A 507 9.55 -51.19 6.36
N ASP A 508 10.45 -50.66 7.21
CA ASP A 508 10.50 -49.22 7.53
C ASP A 508 11.25 -48.36 6.48
N LEU A 509 11.75 -48.97 5.38
CA LEU A 509 12.51 -48.28 4.33
C LEU A 509 11.66 -47.84 3.12
N TYR A 510 10.35 -48.15 3.08
CA TYR A 510 9.47 -47.86 1.94
C TYR A 510 8.34 -46.88 2.19
N GLU A 511 8.29 -46.16 3.34
CA GLU A 511 7.33 -45.13 3.60
C GLU A 511 8.01 -43.76 3.80
N TYR A 512 8.71 -43.28 2.77
CA TYR A 512 9.03 -41.86 2.60
C TYR A 512 8.47 -41.43 1.25
N GLU A 513 7.23 -40.91 1.28
CA GLU A 513 6.75 -39.99 0.24
C GLU A 513 7.67 -38.76 0.21
N GLU A 514 8.33 -38.56 -0.91
CA GLU A 514 9.09 -37.36 -1.20
C GLU A 514 8.17 -36.13 -1.06
N ASP A 515 8.50 -35.27 -0.13
CA ASP A 515 7.91 -33.96 0.03
C ASP A 515 8.38 -33.09 -1.17
N PRO A 516 7.50 -32.62 -2.08
CA PRO A 516 7.92 -31.93 -3.31
C PRO A 516 8.51 -30.53 -3.08
N TYR A 517 8.80 -30.13 -1.85
CA TYR A 517 9.28 -28.79 -1.48
C TYR A 517 10.64 -28.77 -0.78
N ASP A 518 11.50 -29.76 -0.97
CA ASP A 518 12.89 -29.68 -0.52
C ASP A 518 13.72 -28.94 -1.59
N TYR A 519 13.58 -27.60 -1.63
CA TYR A 519 14.44 -26.71 -2.40
C TYR A 519 15.75 -26.55 -1.63
N ASP A 520 16.79 -27.23 -2.11
CA ASP A 520 18.18 -27.08 -1.67
C ASP A 520 18.82 -25.93 -2.45
N PRO A 521 19.11 -24.77 -1.84
CA PRO A 521 19.72 -23.64 -2.52
C PRO A 521 21.19 -23.83 -2.89
N ASP A 522 21.84 -24.95 -2.48
CA ASP A 522 23.28 -25.18 -2.70
C ASP A 522 23.59 -26.06 -3.93
N ARG A 523 22.60 -26.33 -4.78
CA ARG A 523 22.79 -27.08 -6.02
C ARG A 523 22.98 -26.18 -7.25
N GLN A 524 24.00 -25.34 -7.23
CA GLN A 524 24.60 -24.82 -8.46
C GLN A 524 26.10 -25.10 -8.42
N GLY A 525 26.54 -25.88 -9.40
CA GLY A 525 27.87 -26.46 -9.48
C GLY A 525 29.00 -25.43 -9.54
N TYR A 526 30.04 -25.74 -8.80
CA TYR A 526 31.41 -25.37 -9.16
C TYR A 526 32.29 -26.62 -8.94
N ASP A 527 32.83 -27.16 -10.02
CA ASP A 527 33.97 -28.09 -10.01
C ASP A 527 35.19 -27.34 -9.49
N GLY A 528 35.83 -27.87 -8.45
CA GLY A 528 37.09 -27.33 -7.94
C GLY A 528 37.50 -27.96 -6.61
N ASP A 529 38.39 -28.90 -6.70
CA ASP A 529 39.37 -29.41 -5.74
C ASP A 529 39.02 -29.51 -4.25
N ILE A 530 38.84 -30.78 -3.83
CA ILE A 530 38.70 -31.21 -2.44
C ILE A 530 40.09 -31.22 -1.79
N HIS A 531 40.37 -30.26 -0.92
CA HIS A 531 41.37 -30.40 0.14
C HIS A 531 40.66 -30.69 1.46
N ALA A 532 40.94 -31.86 2.01
CA ALA A 532 40.49 -32.29 3.31
C ALA A 532 41.06 -31.40 4.41
N TYR A 533 40.19 -30.80 5.23
CA TYR A 533 40.56 -30.24 6.54
C TYR A 533 40.02 -31.17 7.62
N GLU A 534 40.94 -31.69 8.45
CA GLU A 534 40.65 -32.39 9.69
C GLU A 534 39.97 -31.47 10.67
N GLU A 535 38.81 -31.87 11.21
CA GLU A 535 38.08 -31.16 12.24
C GLU A 535 38.74 -31.39 13.61
N ASP A 536 39.16 -30.31 14.24
CA ASP A 536 39.63 -30.24 15.64
C ASP A 536 38.43 -30.40 16.60
N PRO A 537 38.46 -31.36 17.57
CA PRO A 537 37.32 -31.62 18.47
C PRO A 537 37.16 -30.65 19.65
N GLN A 538 37.87 -29.54 19.73
CA GLN A 538 37.78 -28.57 20.85
C GLN A 538 37.48 -27.17 20.34
N ALA A 539 36.24 -26.91 19.98
CA ALA A 539 35.70 -25.54 19.88
C ALA A 539 34.50 -25.43 20.82
N GLU A 540 34.70 -24.72 21.90
CA GLU A 540 33.68 -24.28 22.87
C GLU A 540 32.63 -23.40 22.23
N ASP A 541 31.39 -23.48 22.76
CA ASP A 541 30.19 -22.74 22.37
C ASP A 541 30.44 -21.21 22.45
N ASP A 542 30.84 -20.59 21.35
CA ASP A 542 30.70 -19.14 21.20
C ASP A 542 29.37 -18.82 20.53
N ASP A 543 28.58 -17.99 21.22
CA ASP A 543 27.32 -17.41 20.75
C ASP A 543 27.51 -16.74 19.39
N ILE A 544 27.13 -17.41 18.32
CA ILE A 544 27.08 -16.81 16.98
C ILE A 544 25.87 -15.89 16.94
N ASP A 545 26.11 -14.63 17.15
CA ASP A 545 25.20 -13.53 16.89
C ASP A 545 24.92 -13.46 15.39
N ILE A 546 23.88 -14.15 14.95
CA ILE A 546 23.45 -14.15 13.54
C ILE A 546 22.85 -12.78 13.28
N ARG A 547 23.66 -11.84 12.81
CA ARG A 547 23.18 -10.66 12.08
C ARG A 547 22.45 -11.14 10.84
N VAL A 548 21.13 -11.21 10.95
CA VAL A 548 20.24 -11.43 9.80
C VAL A 548 20.33 -10.19 8.93
N SER A 549 21.03 -10.28 7.80
CA SER A 549 20.98 -9.24 6.77
C SER A 549 19.53 -9.13 6.29
N ASN A 550 19.00 -7.92 6.30
CA ASN A 550 17.63 -7.60 5.89
C ASN A 550 17.45 -7.53 4.35
N ASP A 551 18.36 -8.13 3.58
CA ASP A 551 18.31 -8.11 2.11
C ASP A 551 17.55 -9.35 1.59
N PHE A 552 16.24 -9.39 1.90
CA PHE A 552 15.29 -10.24 1.18
C PHE A 552 14.47 -9.34 0.26
N GLU A 553 14.64 -9.53 -1.05
CA GLU A 553 13.91 -8.83 -2.09
C GLU A 553 12.40 -9.07 -1.97
N LEU A 554 11.62 -8.02 -2.23
CA LEU A 554 10.15 -7.99 -2.13
C LEU A 554 9.44 -9.00 -3.08
N GLU A 555 10.15 -9.58 -4.06
CA GLU A 555 9.57 -10.52 -5.03
C GLU A 555 9.11 -11.85 -4.42
N ASP A 556 9.73 -12.31 -3.32
CA ASP A 556 9.38 -13.58 -2.69
C ASP A 556 8.03 -13.56 -1.94
N TYR A 557 7.54 -12.38 -1.51
CA TYR A 557 6.28 -12.28 -0.75
C TYR A 557 5.04 -12.47 -1.62
N THR A 558 5.08 -11.98 -2.86
CA THR A 558 3.92 -12.06 -3.78
C THR A 558 3.71 -13.47 -4.32
N THR A 559 4.77 -14.22 -4.55
CA THR A 559 4.70 -15.59 -5.09
C THR A 559 4.18 -16.58 -4.06
N ILE A 560 4.51 -16.41 -2.78
CA ILE A 560 4.03 -17.29 -1.69
C ILE A 560 2.52 -17.10 -1.44
N TYR A 561 2.01 -15.87 -1.53
CA TYR A 561 0.59 -15.57 -1.33
C TYR A 561 -0.31 -16.13 -2.45
N TYR A 562 0.15 -16.05 -3.70
CA TYR A 562 -0.60 -16.55 -4.86
C TYR A 562 -0.75 -18.08 -4.83
N ASN A 563 0.28 -18.79 -4.39
CA ASN A 563 0.26 -20.26 -4.32
C ASN A 563 -0.60 -20.81 -3.16
N GLU A 564 -0.72 -20.10 -2.03
CA GLU A 564 -1.55 -20.56 -0.90
C GLU A 564 -3.05 -20.37 -1.15
N GLU A 565 -3.48 -19.26 -1.76
CA GLU A 565 -4.91 -19.06 -2.10
C GLU A 565 -5.38 -20.04 -3.20
N GLU A 566 -4.57 -20.33 -4.22
CA GLU A 566 -4.88 -21.34 -5.22
C GLU A 566 -4.98 -22.74 -4.59
N HIS A 567 -4.10 -23.07 -3.64
CA HIS A 567 -4.11 -24.37 -2.99
C HIS A 567 -5.31 -24.54 -2.03
N GLU A 568 -5.70 -23.51 -1.31
CA GLU A 568 -6.94 -23.53 -0.49
C GLU A 568 -8.20 -23.60 -1.36
N GLU A 569 -8.25 -22.94 -2.51
CA GLU A 569 -9.38 -23.05 -3.45
C GLU A 569 -9.44 -24.44 -4.10
N GLU A 570 -8.30 -25.02 -4.43
CA GLU A 570 -8.26 -26.36 -5.00
C GLU A 570 -8.67 -27.44 -3.97
N GLN A 571 -8.27 -27.30 -2.71
CA GLN A 571 -8.74 -28.16 -1.62
C GLN A 571 -10.24 -28.03 -1.38
N ARG A 572 -10.78 -26.81 -1.38
CA ARG A 572 -12.23 -26.57 -1.30
C ARG A 572 -13.00 -27.14 -2.49
N ARG A 573 -12.43 -27.13 -3.70
CA ARG A 573 -13.00 -27.78 -4.88
C ARG A 573 -12.98 -29.30 -4.77
N LYS A 574 -11.89 -29.89 -4.24
CA LYS A 574 -11.78 -31.33 -3.99
C LYS A 574 -12.77 -31.80 -2.89
N GLU A 575 -12.94 -31.06 -1.82
CA GLU A 575 -13.93 -31.36 -0.78
C GLU A 575 -15.39 -31.24 -1.28
N LYS A 576 -15.70 -30.21 -2.11
CA LYS A 576 -17.03 -30.11 -2.74
C LYS A 576 -17.32 -31.24 -3.73
N LYS A 577 -16.29 -31.79 -4.40
CA LYS A 577 -16.46 -32.99 -5.25
C LYS A 577 -16.67 -34.26 -4.42
N LYS A 578 -15.99 -34.42 -3.27
CA LYS A 578 -16.19 -35.57 -2.36
C LYS A 578 -17.56 -35.57 -1.67
N LYS A 579 -18.22 -34.42 -1.51
CA LYS A 579 -19.59 -34.31 -0.95
C LYS A 579 -20.71 -34.48 -1.99
N LYS A 580 -20.38 -34.64 -3.29
CA LYS A 580 -21.37 -34.86 -4.37
C LYS A 580 -21.37 -36.29 -4.92
N ILE A 581 -20.49 -37.16 -4.39
CA ILE A 581 -20.50 -38.61 -4.59
C ILE A 581 -21.00 -39.24 -3.28
#